data_d5ab6068aa55619ecc03cff9b28c4b5f
#
_entry.id   d5ab6068aa55619ecc03cff9b28c4b5f
#
_cell.length_a   1.000
_cell.length_b   1.000
_cell.length_c   1.000
_cell.angle_alpha   90.00
_cell.angle_beta   90.00
_cell.angle_gamma   90.00
#
_symmetry.space_group_name_H-M   'P 1'
#
loop_
_entity.id
_entity.type
_entity.pdbx_description
1 polymer ?
#
loop_
_entity_poly.entity_id
_entity_poly.type
_entity_poly.pdbx_seq_one_letter_code
_entity_poly.pdbx_strand_id
1 'polypeptide(L)'
;MVKALFINGSPRKNGNTAQLLKRAMDGAREAGAEVELVNLYDRSLNYKGCMSCFACKIKGGRKGVCSFKDDLQPILQKAVEADVLVCGSPNYCGYPSAALRAFMERMEFPAVNYSDYSKPVVLKRICSATIYTMNCPNEEVYRQMNYHILMDASAQQLGVFGPTEVLCSYDTYQFQNYDRYDAATFSEVHKAEVRDTQFPIDLEKAFELGKRLVAKAKE
;
A
#
# COMPACT_ATOMS: atom_id res chain seq x y z
N MET A 1 12.18 9.02 17.44
CA MET A 1 12.12 7.63 16.87
C MET A 1 11.27 7.69 15.63
N VAL A 2 11.68 7.09 14.53
CA VAL A 2 10.90 7.05 13.28
C VAL A 2 9.66 6.18 13.49
N LYS A 3 8.48 6.70 13.15
CA LYS A 3 7.21 5.96 13.20
C LYS A 3 6.87 5.45 11.80
N ALA A 4 6.76 4.15 11.64
CA ALA A 4 6.46 3.50 10.37
C ALA A 4 5.11 2.77 10.43
N LEU A 5 4.16 3.21 9.61
CA LEU A 5 2.84 2.61 9.49
C LEU A 5 2.75 1.75 8.23
N PHE A 6 2.29 0.52 8.39
CA PHE A 6 2.09 -0.44 7.31
C PHE A 6 0.61 -0.73 7.14
N ILE A 7 0.10 -0.58 5.93
CA ILE A 7 -1.31 -0.77 5.58
C ILE A 7 -1.45 -2.00 4.70
N ASN A 8 -2.07 -3.05 5.21
CA ASN A 8 -2.37 -4.25 4.44
C ASN A 8 -3.76 -4.16 3.80
N GLY A 9 -3.79 -3.92 2.50
CA GLY A 9 -4.98 -3.94 1.65
C GLY A 9 -5.30 -5.33 1.07
N SER A 10 -4.69 -6.40 1.57
CA SER A 10 -5.04 -7.78 1.18
C SER A 10 -6.04 -8.40 2.15
N PRO A 11 -7.09 -9.09 1.64
CA PRO A 11 -8.01 -9.85 2.50
C PRO A 11 -7.34 -11.07 3.14
N ARG A 12 -6.19 -11.52 2.63
CA ARG A 12 -5.43 -12.66 3.14
C ARG A 12 -4.37 -12.20 4.13
N LYS A 13 -4.63 -12.32 5.44
CA LYS A 13 -3.73 -11.86 6.52
C LYS A 13 -2.33 -12.52 6.51
N ASN A 14 -2.17 -13.66 5.81
CA ASN A 14 -0.92 -14.40 5.65
C ASN A 14 -0.58 -14.69 4.16
N GLY A 15 -1.23 -13.98 3.22
CA GLY A 15 -0.95 -14.09 1.79
C GLY A 15 0.34 -13.36 1.39
N ASN A 16 0.67 -13.41 0.10
CA ASN A 16 1.92 -12.87 -0.44
C ASN A 16 2.14 -11.39 -0.07
N THR A 17 1.11 -10.55 -0.23
CA THR A 17 1.18 -9.13 0.15
C THR A 17 1.53 -8.94 1.62
N ALA A 18 0.88 -9.70 2.51
CA ALA A 18 1.13 -9.61 3.94
C ALA A 18 2.53 -10.09 4.33
N GLN A 19 3.08 -11.11 3.64
CA GLN A 19 4.45 -11.59 3.86
C GLN A 19 5.47 -10.52 3.46
N LEU A 20 5.31 -9.88 2.30
CA LEU A 20 6.17 -8.79 1.85
C LEU A 20 6.09 -7.57 2.79
N LEU A 21 4.88 -7.19 3.24
CA LEU A 21 4.72 -6.12 4.23
C LEU A 21 5.42 -6.46 5.55
N LYS A 22 5.26 -7.68 6.08
CA LYS A 22 5.94 -8.13 7.30
C LYS A 22 7.45 -8.07 7.13
N ARG A 23 7.96 -8.48 5.99
CA ARG A 23 9.39 -8.45 5.71
C ARG A 23 9.93 -7.02 5.61
N ALA A 24 9.17 -6.09 5.00
CA ALA A 24 9.50 -4.66 5.00
C ALA A 24 9.44 -4.06 6.42
N MET A 25 8.50 -4.50 7.26
CA MET A 25 8.46 -4.11 8.68
C MET A 25 9.71 -4.57 9.44
N ASP A 26 10.21 -5.78 9.16
CA ASP A 26 11.44 -6.29 9.79
C ASP A 26 12.63 -5.42 9.44
N GLY A 27 12.77 -5.02 8.15
CA GLY A 27 13.80 -4.08 7.72
C GLY A 27 13.66 -2.71 8.40
N ALA A 28 12.43 -2.19 8.54
CA ALA A 28 12.19 -0.93 9.24
C ALA A 28 12.53 -1.01 10.73
N ARG A 29 12.24 -2.13 11.41
CA ARG A 29 12.63 -2.36 12.81
C ARG A 29 14.15 -2.44 12.97
N GLU A 30 14.83 -3.15 12.07
CA GLU A 30 16.30 -3.22 12.10
C GLU A 30 16.93 -1.84 11.95
N ALA A 31 16.31 -0.96 11.13
CA ALA A 31 16.74 0.43 10.98
C ALA A 31 16.32 1.35 12.16
N GLY A 32 15.69 0.80 13.21
CA GLY A 32 15.34 1.49 14.44
C GLY A 32 13.99 2.25 14.41
N ALA A 33 13.05 1.84 13.56
CA ALA A 33 11.72 2.41 13.55
C ALA A 33 10.76 1.68 14.52
N GLU A 34 9.82 2.42 15.11
CA GLU A 34 8.61 1.88 15.69
C GLU A 34 7.64 1.53 14.56
N VAL A 35 7.14 0.30 14.51
CA VAL A 35 6.32 -0.20 13.40
C VAL A 35 4.94 -0.65 13.86
N GLU A 36 3.92 -0.28 13.10
CA GLU A 36 2.53 -0.74 13.30
C GLU A 36 1.99 -1.30 11.97
N LEU A 37 1.21 -2.40 12.03
CA LEU A 37 0.51 -2.98 10.89
C LEU A 37 -1.01 -2.86 11.08
N VAL A 38 -1.68 -2.32 10.08
CA VAL A 38 -3.14 -2.26 10.01
C VAL A 38 -3.63 -3.14 8.86
N ASN A 39 -4.58 -4.03 9.13
CA ASN A 39 -5.26 -4.86 8.12
C ASN A 39 -6.59 -4.22 7.77
N LEU A 40 -6.74 -3.67 6.56
CA LEU A 40 -7.97 -2.99 6.13
C LEU A 40 -9.18 -3.93 5.96
N TYR A 41 -8.94 -5.22 5.74
CA TYR A 41 -9.98 -6.25 5.70
C TYR A 41 -10.26 -6.88 7.08
N ASP A 42 -9.90 -6.20 8.18
CA ASP A 42 -10.32 -6.67 9.49
C ASP A 42 -11.84 -6.54 9.62
N ARG A 43 -12.50 -7.62 10.04
CA ARG A 43 -13.97 -7.67 10.14
C ARG A 43 -14.56 -6.73 11.18
N SER A 44 -13.76 -6.28 12.12
CA SER A 44 -14.16 -5.28 13.12
C SER A 44 -14.23 -3.86 12.56
N LEU A 45 -13.61 -3.60 11.40
CA LEU A 45 -13.60 -2.28 10.78
C LEU A 45 -14.82 -2.08 9.88
N ASN A 46 -15.58 -1.04 10.17
CA ASN A 46 -16.69 -0.56 9.33
C ASN A 46 -16.36 0.83 8.82
N TYR A 47 -16.05 0.94 7.52
CA TYR A 47 -15.67 2.21 6.90
C TYR A 47 -16.10 2.28 5.43
N LYS A 48 -15.99 3.48 4.86
CA LYS A 48 -16.30 3.78 3.45
C LYS A 48 -15.15 4.54 2.81
N GLY A 49 -15.13 4.58 1.49
CA GLY A 49 -14.31 5.50 0.71
C GLY A 49 -14.71 6.96 0.92
N CYS A 50 -14.20 7.87 0.12
CA CYS A 50 -14.52 9.29 0.24
C CYS A 50 -16.01 9.54 -0.06
N MET A 51 -16.72 10.15 0.89
CA MET A 51 -18.15 10.44 0.80
C MET A 51 -18.44 11.82 0.18
N SER A 52 -17.44 12.52 -0.34
CA SER A 52 -17.55 13.88 -0.87
C SER A 52 -18.26 14.86 0.08
N CYS A 53 -18.11 14.70 1.37
CA CYS A 53 -18.74 15.55 2.39
C CYS A 53 -18.07 16.92 2.53
N PHE A 54 -16.90 17.11 1.92
CA PHE A 54 -16.08 18.32 1.96
C PHE A 54 -15.71 18.85 3.36
N ALA A 55 -15.90 18.08 4.42
CA ALA A 55 -15.54 18.50 5.78
C ALA A 55 -14.05 18.85 5.92
N CYS A 56 -13.17 18.19 5.15
CA CYS A 56 -11.75 18.52 5.08
C CYS A 56 -11.42 19.81 4.32
N LYS A 57 -12.41 20.49 3.71
CA LYS A 57 -12.26 21.73 2.94
C LYS A 57 -12.88 22.97 3.61
N ILE A 58 -13.56 22.80 4.76
CA ILE A 58 -14.23 23.90 5.47
C ILE A 58 -13.19 24.96 5.88
N LYS A 59 -13.52 26.24 5.66
CA LYS A 59 -12.69 27.37 6.12
C LYS A 59 -12.61 27.37 7.63
N GLY A 60 -11.40 27.47 8.19
CA GLY A 60 -11.18 27.39 9.64
C GLY A 60 -11.27 25.99 10.23
N GLY A 61 -11.65 24.97 9.45
CA GLY A 61 -11.66 23.60 9.87
C GLY A 61 -10.28 22.92 9.80
N ARG A 62 -10.20 21.68 10.31
CA ARG A 62 -8.99 20.87 10.25
C ARG A 62 -8.70 20.48 8.79
N LYS A 63 -7.52 20.86 8.30
CA LYS A 63 -7.07 20.57 6.94
C LYS A 63 -6.05 19.43 6.93
N GLY A 64 -5.82 18.83 5.76
CA GLY A 64 -4.79 17.80 5.54
C GLY A 64 -5.14 16.41 6.10
N VAL A 65 -6.30 16.23 6.72
CA VAL A 65 -6.79 14.92 7.20
C VAL A 65 -8.29 14.79 7.02
N CYS A 66 -8.76 13.59 6.72
CA CYS A 66 -10.19 13.31 6.60
C CYS A 66 -10.90 13.43 7.95
N SER A 67 -11.99 14.19 8.00
CA SER A 67 -12.79 14.43 9.21
C SER A 67 -14.04 13.54 9.29
N PHE A 68 -14.30 12.69 8.29
CA PHE A 68 -15.44 11.77 8.31
C PHE A 68 -15.21 10.69 9.37
N LYS A 69 -16.17 10.58 10.30
CA LYS A 69 -16.07 9.69 11.47
C LYS A 69 -16.53 8.29 11.14
N ASP A 70 -15.59 7.36 11.10
CA ASP A 70 -15.76 5.91 11.03
C ASP A 70 -14.47 5.23 11.51
N ASP A 71 -14.37 3.90 11.42
CA ASP A 71 -13.19 3.16 11.90
C ASP A 71 -11.92 3.42 11.08
N LEU A 72 -12.02 4.00 9.87
CA LEU A 72 -10.86 4.40 9.08
C LEU A 72 -10.26 5.73 9.55
N GLN A 73 -11.05 6.61 10.16
CA GLN A 73 -10.58 7.95 10.53
C GLN A 73 -9.36 7.93 11.48
N PRO A 74 -9.31 7.14 12.57
CA PRO A 74 -8.12 7.06 13.42
C PRO A 74 -6.90 6.46 12.71
N ILE A 75 -7.12 5.56 11.74
CA ILE A 75 -6.03 4.99 10.92
C ILE A 75 -5.45 6.07 9.99
N LEU A 76 -6.29 6.89 9.36
CA LEU A 76 -5.87 8.02 8.54
C LEU A 76 -5.11 9.07 9.36
N GLN A 77 -5.52 9.29 10.62
CA GLN A 77 -4.81 10.18 11.54
C GLN A 77 -3.38 9.69 11.80
N LYS A 78 -3.22 8.39 12.09
CA LYS A 78 -1.88 7.78 12.25
C LYS A 78 -1.06 7.88 10.96
N ALA A 79 -1.70 7.69 9.79
CA ALA A 79 -1.01 7.73 8.50
C ALA A 79 -0.42 9.12 8.19
N VAL A 80 -1.15 10.22 8.46
CA VAL A 80 -0.64 11.58 8.22
C VAL A 80 0.39 12.02 9.27
N GLU A 81 0.50 11.31 10.38
CA GLU A 81 1.47 11.56 11.45
C GLU A 81 2.71 10.64 11.36
N ALA A 82 2.68 9.62 10.50
CA ALA A 82 3.80 8.71 10.30
C ALA A 82 4.98 9.38 9.58
N ASP A 83 6.19 8.91 9.84
CA ASP A 83 7.40 9.27 9.09
C ASP A 83 7.55 8.40 7.83
N VAL A 84 7.12 7.14 7.94
CA VAL A 84 7.14 6.15 6.87
C VAL A 84 5.74 5.54 6.73
N LEU A 85 5.24 5.46 5.49
CA LEU A 85 3.96 4.82 5.16
C LEU A 85 4.18 3.78 4.06
N VAL A 86 3.89 2.52 4.35
CA VAL A 86 3.96 1.44 3.35
C VAL A 86 2.58 0.83 3.15
N CYS A 87 2.09 0.88 1.92
CA CYS A 87 0.80 0.31 1.54
C CYS A 87 1.02 -0.96 0.72
N GLY A 88 0.39 -2.07 1.10
CA GLY A 88 0.44 -3.32 0.34
C GLY A 88 -0.91 -3.70 -0.24
N SER A 89 -0.94 -4.18 -1.48
CA SER A 89 -2.17 -4.64 -2.13
C SER A 89 -1.92 -5.74 -3.15
N PRO A 90 -2.82 -6.73 -3.27
CA PRO A 90 -2.90 -7.50 -4.49
C PRO A 90 -3.38 -6.61 -5.64
N ASN A 91 -2.95 -6.94 -6.86
CA ASN A 91 -3.51 -6.40 -8.09
C ASN A 91 -4.80 -7.15 -8.43
N TYR A 92 -5.91 -6.47 -8.46
CA TYR A 92 -7.21 -6.99 -8.89
C TYR A 92 -7.65 -6.29 -10.17
N CYS A 93 -7.50 -6.97 -11.32
CA CYS A 93 -7.90 -6.47 -12.64
C CYS A 93 -7.28 -5.08 -12.98
N GLY A 94 -6.01 -4.87 -12.64
CA GLY A 94 -5.29 -3.63 -12.91
C GLY A 94 -5.42 -2.55 -11.83
N TYR A 95 -6.07 -2.85 -10.69
CA TYR A 95 -6.27 -1.90 -9.59
C TYR A 95 -5.76 -2.44 -8.25
N PRO A 96 -5.38 -1.55 -7.32
CA PRO A 96 -5.29 -1.91 -5.91
C PRO A 96 -6.65 -2.39 -5.39
N SER A 97 -6.65 -3.19 -4.34
CA SER A 97 -7.89 -3.66 -3.72
C SER A 97 -8.82 -2.50 -3.33
N ALA A 98 -10.13 -2.75 -3.33
CA ALA A 98 -11.13 -1.75 -2.97
C ALA A 98 -10.87 -1.14 -1.58
N ALA A 99 -10.43 -1.95 -0.62
CA ALA A 99 -10.10 -1.49 0.72
C ALA A 99 -8.92 -0.51 0.73
N LEU A 100 -7.84 -0.81 -0.01
CA LEU A 100 -6.71 0.13 -0.13
C LEU A 100 -7.12 1.40 -0.89
N ARG A 101 -7.93 1.30 -1.94
CA ARG A 101 -8.43 2.48 -2.66
C ARG A 101 -9.24 3.40 -1.76
N ALA A 102 -10.14 2.85 -0.93
CA ALA A 102 -10.90 3.64 0.04
C ALA A 102 -9.99 4.39 1.05
N PHE A 103 -8.91 3.74 1.51
CA PHE A 103 -7.89 4.38 2.34
C PHE A 103 -7.18 5.51 1.59
N MET A 104 -6.70 5.25 0.38
CA MET A 104 -5.95 6.22 -0.42
C MET A 104 -6.79 7.45 -0.77
N GLU A 105 -8.05 7.28 -1.24
CA GLU A 105 -8.97 8.39 -1.51
C GLU A 105 -9.09 9.33 -0.31
N ARG A 106 -9.19 8.77 0.89
CA ARG A 106 -9.37 9.53 2.12
C ARG A 106 -8.07 10.03 2.74
N MET A 107 -6.94 9.49 2.35
CA MET A 107 -5.61 10.01 2.66
C MET A 107 -5.28 11.22 1.77
N GLU A 108 -5.54 11.13 0.47
CA GLU A 108 -5.08 12.06 -0.56
C GLU A 108 -6.02 13.24 -0.74
N PHE A 109 -7.34 13.02 -0.80
CA PHE A 109 -8.28 14.10 -1.06
C PHE A 109 -8.17 15.29 -0.07
N PRO A 110 -7.94 15.09 1.24
CA PRO A 110 -7.68 16.18 2.16
C PRO A 110 -6.45 17.02 1.82
N ALA A 111 -5.42 16.42 1.21
CA ALA A 111 -4.19 17.11 0.82
C ALA A 111 -4.38 18.01 -0.42
N VAL A 112 -5.40 17.77 -1.25
CA VAL A 112 -5.70 18.63 -2.39
C VAL A 112 -6.12 20.02 -1.90
N ASN A 113 -5.41 21.07 -2.30
CA ASN A 113 -5.72 22.46 -1.93
C ASN A 113 -6.57 23.12 -3.00
N TYR A 114 -7.84 23.34 -2.72
CA TYR A 114 -8.78 23.98 -3.67
C TYR A 114 -8.55 25.49 -3.88
N SER A 115 -7.74 26.11 -3.03
CA SER A 115 -7.37 27.53 -3.21
C SER A 115 -6.12 27.69 -4.08
N ASP A 116 -5.26 26.66 -4.13
CA ASP A 116 -4.01 26.68 -4.91
C ASP A 116 -3.51 25.23 -5.08
N TYR A 117 -3.78 24.64 -6.25
CA TYR A 117 -3.40 23.26 -6.55
C TYR A 117 -1.88 23.01 -6.51
N SER A 118 -1.06 24.05 -6.66
CA SER A 118 0.41 23.93 -6.59
C SER A 118 0.93 23.74 -5.15
N LYS A 119 0.09 23.99 -4.14
CA LYS A 119 0.47 23.96 -2.71
C LYS A 119 -0.40 22.96 -1.95
N PRO A 120 -0.10 21.67 -1.99
CA PRO A 120 -0.84 20.66 -1.25
C PRO A 120 -0.83 20.93 0.26
N VAL A 121 -1.90 20.51 0.93
CA VAL A 121 -2.02 20.64 2.38
C VAL A 121 -1.49 19.36 3.03
N VAL A 122 -0.23 19.38 3.40
CA VAL A 122 0.47 18.24 4.01
C VAL A 122 0.89 18.61 5.43
N LEU A 123 0.59 17.74 6.41
CA LEU A 123 0.91 18.00 7.82
C LEU A 123 2.39 17.75 8.13
N LYS A 124 2.98 16.78 7.44
CA LYS A 124 4.39 16.45 7.55
C LYS A 124 4.89 15.71 6.30
N ARG A 125 6.19 15.72 6.06
CA ARG A 125 6.84 14.89 5.03
C ARG A 125 6.75 13.42 5.42
N ILE A 126 6.34 12.56 4.49
CA ILE A 126 6.21 11.12 4.68
C ILE A 126 7.01 10.41 3.58
N CYS A 127 7.96 9.55 3.95
CA CYS A 127 8.58 8.64 3.00
C CYS A 127 7.65 7.43 2.81
N SER A 128 7.24 7.15 1.58
CA SER A 128 6.22 6.12 1.34
C SER A 128 6.66 5.06 0.33
N ALA A 129 5.98 3.92 0.36
CA ALA A 129 6.06 2.93 -0.69
C ALA A 129 4.73 2.20 -0.87
N THR A 130 4.54 1.63 -2.07
CA THR A 130 3.51 0.64 -2.33
C THR A 130 4.14 -0.70 -2.70
N ILE A 131 3.60 -1.79 -2.15
CA ILE A 131 4.00 -3.17 -2.45
C ILE A 131 2.82 -3.86 -3.14
N TYR A 132 3.01 -4.26 -4.40
CA TYR A 132 1.98 -4.93 -5.18
C TYR A 132 2.35 -6.39 -5.43
N THR A 133 1.37 -7.28 -5.25
CA THR A 133 1.49 -8.70 -5.60
C THR A 133 0.49 -9.05 -6.69
N MET A 134 0.88 -9.86 -7.64
CA MET A 134 0.02 -10.16 -8.77
C MET A 134 0.30 -11.53 -9.39
N ASN A 135 -0.72 -12.04 -10.09
CA ASN A 135 -0.61 -13.26 -10.88
C ASN A 135 0.03 -13.02 -12.26
N CYS A 136 0.13 -11.76 -12.68
CA CYS A 136 0.82 -11.38 -13.91
C CYS A 136 2.25 -11.94 -13.90
N PRO A 137 2.71 -12.61 -14.96
CA PRO A 137 3.95 -13.39 -14.95
C PRO A 137 5.22 -12.55 -14.80
N ASN A 138 5.23 -11.32 -15.29
CA ASN A 138 6.39 -10.43 -15.24
C ASN A 138 6.00 -8.98 -15.55
N GLU A 139 6.99 -8.09 -15.47
CA GLU A 139 6.81 -6.65 -15.71
C GLU A 139 6.41 -6.37 -17.18
N GLU A 140 6.91 -7.12 -18.13
CA GLU A 140 6.58 -6.91 -19.56
C GLU A 140 5.08 -7.11 -19.79
N VAL A 141 4.51 -8.24 -19.36
CA VAL A 141 3.06 -8.52 -19.46
C VAL A 141 2.25 -7.51 -18.66
N TYR A 142 2.71 -7.13 -17.47
CA TYR A 142 2.09 -6.09 -16.65
C TYR A 142 1.95 -4.77 -17.41
N ARG A 143 2.98 -4.38 -18.16
CA ARG A 143 2.96 -3.19 -19.02
C ARG A 143 2.11 -3.36 -20.25
N GLN A 144 2.17 -4.51 -20.94
CA GLN A 144 1.34 -4.82 -22.11
C GLN A 144 -0.16 -4.79 -21.79
N MET A 145 -0.55 -5.25 -20.60
CA MET A 145 -1.93 -5.18 -20.10
C MET A 145 -2.34 -3.78 -19.60
N ASN A 146 -1.47 -2.79 -19.68
CA ASN A 146 -1.66 -1.43 -19.15
C ASN A 146 -1.99 -1.36 -17.64
N TYR A 147 -1.72 -2.41 -16.88
CA TYR A 147 -1.97 -2.43 -15.43
C TYR A 147 -1.10 -1.40 -14.69
N HIS A 148 0.12 -1.13 -15.20
CA HIS A 148 1.02 -0.13 -14.65
C HIS A 148 0.40 1.26 -14.60
N ILE A 149 -0.45 1.63 -15.59
CA ILE A 149 -1.04 2.98 -15.66
C ILE A 149 -1.80 3.33 -14.37
N LEU A 150 -2.64 2.42 -13.89
CA LEU A 150 -3.48 2.66 -12.72
C LEU A 150 -2.79 2.33 -11.39
N MET A 151 -1.96 1.28 -11.39
CA MET A 151 -1.22 0.87 -10.20
C MET A 151 -0.13 1.89 -9.86
N ASP A 152 0.66 2.30 -10.87
CA ASP A 152 1.72 3.30 -10.69
C ASP A 152 1.14 4.68 -10.39
N ALA A 153 0.04 5.08 -11.06
CA ALA A 153 -0.65 6.33 -10.74
C ALA A 153 -1.12 6.36 -9.29
N SER A 154 -1.72 5.27 -8.79
CA SER A 154 -2.13 5.15 -7.39
C SER A 154 -0.94 5.27 -6.43
N ALA A 155 0.20 4.67 -6.77
CA ALA A 155 1.41 4.79 -5.96
C ALA A 155 1.99 6.21 -5.99
N GLN A 156 2.03 6.83 -7.17
CA GLN A 156 2.56 8.19 -7.36
C GLN A 156 1.76 9.27 -6.63
N GLN A 157 0.46 9.05 -6.41
CA GLN A 157 -0.37 9.94 -5.62
C GLN A 157 0.16 10.14 -4.19
N LEU A 158 0.77 9.10 -3.59
CA LEU A 158 1.45 9.24 -2.29
C LEU A 158 2.66 10.21 -2.35
N GLY A 159 3.17 10.48 -3.54
CA GLY A 159 4.25 11.46 -3.75
C GLY A 159 3.91 12.89 -3.33
N VAL A 160 2.62 13.22 -3.14
CA VAL A 160 2.20 14.51 -2.59
C VAL A 160 2.71 14.72 -1.15
N PHE A 161 2.92 13.63 -0.41
CA PHE A 161 3.41 13.67 0.97
C PHE A 161 4.94 13.61 1.09
N GLY A 162 5.65 13.21 0.04
CA GLY A 162 7.11 13.07 0.01
C GLY A 162 7.59 12.00 -0.95
N PRO A 163 8.85 11.54 -0.86
CA PRO A 163 9.37 10.52 -1.75
C PRO A 163 8.60 9.21 -1.62
N THR A 164 8.31 8.59 -2.77
CA THR A 164 7.58 7.32 -2.85
C THR A 164 8.31 6.30 -3.73
N GLU A 165 8.19 5.02 -3.38
CA GLU A 165 8.76 3.89 -4.12
C GLU A 165 7.68 2.85 -4.42
N VAL A 166 7.90 2.02 -5.44
CA VAL A 166 7.02 0.89 -5.78
C VAL A 166 7.84 -0.39 -5.80
N LEU A 167 7.30 -1.43 -5.18
CA LEU A 167 7.81 -2.80 -5.26
C LEU A 167 6.71 -3.71 -5.80
N CYS A 168 6.97 -4.38 -6.93
CA CYS A 168 6.09 -5.38 -7.51
C CYS A 168 6.68 -6.78 -7.30
N SER A 169 5.81 -7.73 -6.92
CA SER A 169 6.09 -9.16 -6.92
C SER A 169 5.12 -9.83 -7.89
N TYR A 170 5.70 -10.40 -8.94
CA TYR A 170 4.97 -11.00 -10.06
C TYR A 170 4.79 -12.49 -9.87
N ASP A 171 3.86 -13.06 -10.63
CA ASP A 171 3.64 -14.51 -10.75
C ASP A 171 3.45 -15.23 -9.40
N THR A 172 2.89 -14.54 -8.43
CA THR A 172 2.79 -15.03 -7.05
C THR A 172 1.87 -16.25 -6.93
N TYR A 173 2.20 -17.18 -6.04
CA TYR A 173 1.43 -18.39 -5.76
C TYR A 173 0.06 -18.04 -5.18
N GLN A 174 -1.04 -18.52 -5.82
CA GLN A 174 -2.40 -18.04 -5.51
C GLN A 174 -3.20 -18.97 -4.60
N PHE A 175 -3.17 -20.28 -4.89
CA PHE A 175 -4.05 -21.27 -4.29
C PHE A 175 -3.26 -22.26 -3.44
N GLN A 176 -3.84 -22.74 -2.36
CA GLN A 176 -3.25 -23.83 -1.58
C GLN A 176 -3.34 -25.18 -2.28
N ASN A 177 -4.33 -25.35 -3.16
CA ASN A 177 -4.55 -26.53 -3.97
C ASN A 177 -5.18 -26.09 -5.29
N TYR A 178 -4.45 -26.25 -6.40
CA TYR A 178 -4.89 -25.82 -7.74
C TYR A 178 -5.97 -26.71 -8.32
N ASP A 179 -6.02 -28.02 -7.95
CA ASP A 179 -7.03 -28.96 -8.46
C ASP A 179 -8.46 -28.60 -8.04
N ARG A 180 -8.62 -27.75 -7.03
CA ARG A 180 -9.93 -27.29 -6.55
C ARG A 180 -10.54 -26.19 -7.39
N TYR A 181 -9.77 -25.62 -8.34
CA TYR A 181 -10.19 -24.46 -9.09
C TYR A 181 -10.11 -24.71 -10.59
N ASP A 182 -11.03 -24.16 -11.35
CA ASP A 182 -10.91 -24.09 -12.81
C ASP A 182 -9.85 -23.03 -13.16
N ALA A 183 -8.62 -23.48 -13.21
CA ALA A 183 -7.43 -22.63 -13.34
C ALA A 183 -6.40 -23.20 -14.34
N ALA A 184 -6.87 -23.86 -15.39
CA ALA A 184 -6.03 -24.53 -16.38
C ALA A 184 -4.98 -23.64 -17.07
N THR A 185 -5.16 -22.33 -17.05
CA THR A 185 -4.19 -21.35 -17.56
C THR A 185 -2.91 -21.30 -16.72
N PHE A 186 -2.95 -21.76 -15.46
CA PHE A 186 -1.82 -21.64 -14.53
C PHE A 186 -1.22 -23.02 -14.22
N SER A 187 0.09 -23.13 -14.35
CA SER A 187 0.84 -24.32 -13.92
C SER A 187 1.17 -24.21 -12.43
N GLU A 188 0.64 -25.13 -11.61
CA GLU A 188 0.99 -25.20 -10.18
C GLU A 188 2.49 -25.44 -10.00
N VAL A 189 3.10 -26.30 -10.80
CA VAL A 189 4.54 -26.61 -10.76
C VAL A 189 5.36 -25.33 -10.96
N HIS A 190 5.04 -24.56 -12.00
CA HIS A 190 5.71 -23.28 -12.26
C HIS A 190 5.48 -22.27 -11.12
N LYS A 191 4.25 -22.17 -10.62
CA LYS A 191 3.94 -21.27 -9.49
C LYS A 191 4.69 -21.66 -8.21
N ALA A 192 4.88 -22.96 -7.96
CA ALA A 192 5.67 -23.46 -6.84
C ALA A 192 7.16 -23.11 -7.03
N GLU A 193 7.70 -23.25 -8.24
CA GLU A 193 9.06 -22.85 -8.54
C GLU A 193 9.29 -21.35 -8.28
N VAL A 194 8.40 -20.49 -8.76
CA VAL A 194 8.46 -19.03 -8.52
C VAL A 194 8.41 -18.72 -7.01
N ARG A 195 7.52 -19.41 -6.27
CA ARG A 195 7.42 -19.26 -4.80
C ARG A 195 8.74 -19.65 -4.11
N ASP A 196 9.41 -20.67 -4.60
CA ASP A 196 10.60 -21.21 -3.94
C ASP A 196 11.90 -20.54 -4.39
N THR A 197 11.91 -19.84 -5.55
CA THR A 197 13.10 -19.18 -6.11
C THR A 197 13.00 -17.67 -6.15
N GLN A 198 11.97 -17.09 -6.77
CA GLN A 198 11.85 -15.65 -6.96
C GLN A 198 11.25 -14.93 -5.76
N PHE A 199 10.23 -15.52 -5.12
CA PHE A 199 9.56 -14.86 -4.00
C PHE A 199 10.47 -14.60 -2.78
N PRO A 200 11.45 -15.47 -2.42
CA PRO A 200 12.47 -15.15 -1.43
C PRO A 200 13.31 -13.92 -1.78
N ILE A 201 13.63 -13.72 -3.06
CA ILE A 201 14.33 -12.53 -3.55
C ILE A 201 13.45 -11.28 -3.36
N ASP A 202 12.15 -11.38 -3.64
CA ASP A 202 11.23 -10.27 -3.46
C ASP A 202 11.01 -9.94 -1.97
N LEU A 203 11.04 -10.94 -1.09
CA LEU A 203 11.05 -10.74 0.37
C LEU A 203 12.29 -9.96 0.82
N GLU A 204 13.47 -10.26 0.27
CA GLU A 204 14.70 -9.51 0.58
C GLU A 204 14.64 -8.08 0.06
N LYS A 205 14.14 -7.86 -1.16
CA LYS A 205 13.86 -6.51 -1.68
C LYS A 205 12.92 -5.72 -0.78
N ALA A 206 11.89 -6.38 -0.22
CA ALA A 206 10.96 -5.75 0.71
C ALA A 206 11.64 -5.37 2.03
N PHE A 207 12.52 -6.23 2.55
CA PHE A 207 13.32 -5.94 3.75
C PHE A 207 14.20 -4.69 3.54
N GLU A 208 14.96 -4.66 2.45
CA GLU A 208 15.81 -3.52 2.11
C GLU A 208 15.01 -2.24 1.82
N LEU A 209 13.79 -2.36 1.25
CA LEU A 209 12.87 -1.25 1.10
C LEU A 209 12.52 -0.62 2.46
N GLY A 210 12.18 -1.44 3.44
CA GLY A 210 11.88 -0.97 4.80
C GLY A 210 13.03 -0.20 5.43
N LYS A 211 14.26 -0.70 5.30
CA LYS A 211 15.49 -0.03 5.78
C LYS A 211 15.70 1.32 5.09
N ARG A 212 15.61 1.35 3.75
CA ARG A 212 15.84 2.58 2.97
C ARG A 212 14.83 3.67 3.30
N LEU A 213 13.55 3.32 3.48
CA LEU A 213 12.52 4.30 3.83
C LEU A 213 12.79 4.95 5.19
N VAL A 214 13.22 4.15 6.18
CA VAL A 214 13.60 4.69 7.50
C VAL A 214 14.84 5.57 7.42
N ALA A 215 15.84 5.22 6.60
CA ALA A 215 17.01 6.07 6.37
C ALA A 215 16.60 7.41 5.76
N LYS A 216 15.79 7.40 4.69
CA LYS A 216 15.26 8.60 4.03
C LYS A 216 14.37 9.46 4.93
N ALA A 217 13.70 8.87 5.91
CA ALA A 217 12.87 9.60 6.86
C ALA A 217 13.68 10.32 7.96
N LYS A 218 14.96 9.97 8.11
CA LYS A 218 15.90 10.62 9.03
C LYS A 218 16.65 11.81 8.41
N GLU A 219 16.60 11.95 7.07
CA GLU A 219 17.13 13.09 6.30
C GLU A 219 16.18 14.31 6.39
#